data_0fa579c44e5178911fd564912301ee4e
#
_entry.id   0fa579c44e5178911fd564912301ee4e
#
_cell.length_a   1.000
_cell.length_b   1.000
_cell.length_c   1.000
_cell.angle_alpha   90.00
_cell.angle_beta   90.00
_cell.angle_gamma   90.00
#
_symmetry.space_group_name_H-M   'P 1'
#
loop_
_entity.id
_entity.type
_entity.pdbx_description
1 polymer ?
#
loop_
_entity_poly.entity_id
_entity_poly.type
_entity_poly.pdbx_seq_one_letter_code
_entity_poly.pdbx_strand_id
1 'polypeptide(L)'
;MKPILTVLMPLLLAACGVYLPEQITIDTRGPSHRSPRPERDADGLIRTERGECLDIHGNDRRSLIRHRCHGQANQLFRLDAKSGTIRQNERCLDVAGGETRDGSRVILFQCNGRDNQRWYRDGGRIRSADSGKCLDAFESYLAIRTCNGSREQQFEWGGR
;
A
#
# COMPACT_ATOMS: atom_id res chain seq x y z
N MET A 1 -95.40 12.53 30.77
CA MET A 1 -94.46 11.37 30.58
C MET A 1 -93.70 11.63 29.33
N LYS A 2 -92.42 12.06 29.43
CA LYS A 2 -91.54 12.33 28.27
C LYS A 2 -90.48 11.25 28.28
N PRO A 3 -90.20 10.57 27.17
CA PRO A 3 -89.10 9.63 27.09
C PRO A 3 -87.74 10.37 26.93
N ILE A 4 -86.77 9.95 27.70
CA ILE A 4 -85.38 10.41 27.70
C ILE A 4 -84.71 9.69 26.53
N LEU A 5 -84.26 10.47 25.56
CA LEU A 5 -83.53 9.97 24.42
C LEU A 5 -81.99 9.91 24.82
N THR A 6 -81.51 8.75 25.07
CA THR A 6 -80.15 8.52 25.37
C THR A 6 -79.33 8.49 24.06
N VAL A 7 -78.55 9.56 23.83
CA VAL A 7 -77.62 9.57 22.68
C VAL A 7 -76.33 8.85 23.10
N LEU A 8 -76.07 7.72 22.48
CA LEU A 8 -74.78 7.03 22.55
C LEU A 8 -73.79 7.76 21.63
N MET A 9 -72.83 8.37 22.25
CA MET A 9 -71.68 8.99 21.55
C MET A 9 -70.59 7.89 21.32
N PRO A 10 -70.17 7.59 20.07
CA PRO A 10 -69.11 6.65 19.86
C PRO A 10 -67.76 7.27 20.25
N LEU A 11 -67.04 6.55 21.12
CA LEU A 11 -65.68 6.83 21.49
C LEU A 11 -64.79 6.60 20.27
N LEU A 12 -64.33 7.64 19.64
CA LEU A 12 -63.23 7.55 18.66
C LEU A 12 -61.92 7.29 19.42
N LEU A 13 -61.47 6.07 19.44
CA LEU A 13 -60.12 5.72 19.83
C LEU A 13 -59.15 6.23 18.77
N ALA A 14 -58.57 7.41 19.05
CA ALA A 14 -57.41 7.88 18.32
C ALA A 14 -56.24 6.94 18.62
N ALA A 15 -55.94 6.03 17.70
CA ALA A 15 -54.69 5.27 17.73
C ALA A 15 -53.50 6.23 17.55
N CYS A 16 -52.90 6.66 18.67
CA CYS A 16 -51.58 7.25 18.63
C CYS A 16 -50.61 6.18 18.11
N GLY A 17 -50.34 6.26 16.82
CA GLY A 17 -49.20 5.54 16.24
C GLY A 17 -47.92 6.02 16.89
N VAL A 18 -47.38 5.19 17.78
CA VAL A 18 -46.03 5.41 18.30
C VAL A 18 -45.10 5.24 17.13
N TYR A 19 -44.61 6.34 16.59
CA TYR A 19 -43.54 6.37 15.62
C TYR A 19 -42.26 5.95 16.36
N LEU A 20 -41.91 4.68 16.25
CA LEU A 20 -40.61 4.19 16.72
C LEU A 20 -39.56 4.81 15.80
N PRO A 21 -38.59 5.56 16.30
CA PRO A 21 -37.50 6.03 15.47
C PRO A 21 -36.76 4.80 14.94
N GLU A 22 -36.65 4.74 13.63
CA GLU A 22 -35.82 3.77 12.92
C GLU A 22 -34.44 3.73 13.59
N GLN A 23 -34.10 2.58 14.13
CA GLN A 23 -32.81 2.36 14.79
C GLN A 23 -31.74 2.59 13.73
N ILE A 24 -31.13 3.77 13.77
CA ILE A 24 -29.91 4.03 13.01
C ILE A 24 -28.84 3.12 13.62
N THR A 25 -28.64 1.98 13.02
CA THR A 25 -27.48 1.15 13.29
C THR A 25 -26.26 1.92 12.77
N ILE A 26 -25.65 2.70 13.64
CA ILE A 26 -24.32 3.24 13.36
C ILE A 26 -23.40 2.03 13.23
N ASP A 27 -22.99 1.71 12.00
CA ASP A 27 -21.94 0.74 11.76
C ASP A 27 -20.65 1.29 12.38
N THR A 28 -20.40 0.91 13.63
CA THR A 28 -19.19 1.26 14.38
C THR A 28 -17.96 0.52 13.90
N ARG A 29 -18.03 -0.14 12.74
CA ARG A 29 -16.83 -0.59 12.05
C ARG A 29 -16.14 0.65 11.52
N GLY A 30 -15.30 1.23 12.36
CA GLY A 30 -14.29 2.18 11.93
C GLY A 30 -13.52 1.59 10.72
N PRO A 31 -12.80 2.43 9.97
CA PRO A 31 -12.03 1.96 8.84
C PRO A 31 -11.25 0.73 9.31
N SER A 32 -11.57 -0.42 8.72
CA SER A 32 -10.96 -1.69 9.09
C SER A 32 -9.46 -1.50 8.90
N HIS A 33 -8.74 -1.27 9.98
CA HIS A 33 -7.32 -1.51 10.04
C HIS A 33 -7.16 -3.02 9.76
N ARG A 34 -7.27 -3.36 8.48
CA ARG A 34 -6.81 -4.66 8.02
C ARG A 34 -5.36 -4.69 8.42
N SER A 35 -5.07 -5.44 9.49
CA SER A 35 -3.68 -5.79 9.79
C SER A 35 -3.04 -6.21 8.49
N PRO A 36 -1.90 -5.62 8.13
CA PRO A 36 -1.23 -5.97 6.88
C PRO A 36 -1.19 -7.49 6.81
N ARG A 37 -1.79 -8.06 5.75
CA ARG A 37 -1.66 -9.51 5.51
C ARG A 37 -0.16 -9.79 5.52
N PRO A 38 0.31 -10.81 6.26
CA PRO A 38 1.73 -11.10 6.29
C PRO A 38 2.24 -11.17 4.85
N GLU A 39 3.18 -10.31 4.57
CA GLU A 39 3.77 -10.21 3.25
C GLU A 39 4.42 -11.56 2.92
N ARG A 40 4.22 -12.04 1.71
CA ARG A 40 4.83 -13.29 1.25
C ARG A 40 6.11 -12.98 0.50
N ASP A 41 7.08 -13.88 0.63
CA ASP A 41 8.26 -13.85 -0.22
C ASP A 41 7.85 -13.76 -1.68
N ALA A 42 8.54 -12.93 -2.43
CA ALA A 42 8.30 -12.74 -3.84
C ALA A 42 9.63 -12.73 -4.59
N ASP A 43 9.69 -13.52 -5.66
CA ASP A 43 10.83 -13.55 -6.58
C ASP A 43 10.38 -13.09 -7.96
N GLY A 44 11.21 -12.37 -8.66
CA GLY A 44 10.96 -12.01 -10.04
C GLY A 44 11.33 -10.58 -10.41
N LEU A 45 10.76 -10.15 -11.50
CA LEU A 45 10.91 -8.79 -12.01
C LEU A 45 10.08 -7.81 -11.18
N ILE A 46 10.62 -6.62 -10.96
CA ILE A 46 9.87 -5.47 -10.46
C ILE A 46 9.63 -4.55 -11.65
N ARG A 47 8.39 -4.48 -12.10
CA ARG A 47 7.98 -3.64 -13.25
C ARG A 47 7.39 -2.33 -12.79
N THR A 48 7.76 -1.27 -13.46
CA THR A 48 7.09 0.01 -13.34
C THR A 48 5.76 -0.01 -14.11
N GLU A 49 4.83 0.88 -13.80
CA GLU A 49 3.59 1.02 -14.57
C GLU A 49 3.83 1.37 -16.04
N ARG A 50 5.01 1.87 -16.41
CA ARG A 50 5.41 2.11 -17.79
C ARG A 50 5.90 0.87 -18.53
N GLY A 51 5.94 -0.30 -17.85
CA GLY A 51 6.36 -1.57 -18.42
C GLY A 51 7.88 -1.76 -18.47
N GLU A 52 8.65 -0.86 -17.87
CA GLU A 52 10.10 -1.03 -17.70
C GLU A 52 10.37 -1.85 -16.40
N CYS A 53 11.52 -2.47 -16.32
CA CYS A 53 11.95 -3.21 -15.14
C CYS A 53 13.01 -2.45 -14.34
N LEU A 54 13.00 -2.64 -13.03
CA LEU A 54 14.14 -2.29 -12.22
C LEU A 54 15.34 -3.12 -12.69
N ASP A 55 16.45 -2.44 -12.84
CA ASP A 55 17.67 -3.01 -13.41
C ASP A 55 18.89 -2.49 -12.64
N ILE A 56 19.89 -3.37 -12.49
CA ILE A 56 21.16 -2.98 -11.91
C ILE A 56 22.07 -2.54 -13.03
N HIS A 57 22.51 -1.30 -12.98
CA HIS A 57 23.40 -0.73 -13.97
C HIS A 57 24.71 -1.55 -14.11
N GLY A 58 25.00 -1.99 -15.33
CA GLY A 58 26.09 -2.94 -15.59
C GLY A 58 27.48 -2.45 -15.21
N ASN A 59 27.73 -1.15 -15.28
CA ASN A 59 29.08 -0.60 -15.08
C ASN A 59 29.51 -0.59 -13.60
N ASP A 60 28.61 -0.19 -12.69
CA ASP A 60 28.95 -0.06 -11.27
C ASP A 60 28.36 -1.18 -10.40
N ARG A 61 27.45 -1.97 -10.95
CA ARG A 61 26.71 -3.04 -10.27
C ARG A 61 26.09 -2.61 -8.94
N ARG A 62 25.74 -1.34 -8.84
CA ARG A 62 25.24 -0.71 -7.64
C ARG A 62 24.04 0.17 -7.89
N SER A 63 24.10 0.99 -8.93
CA SER A 63 23.01 1.91 -9.26
C SER A 63 21.80 1.14 -9.79
N LEU A 64 20.62 1.50 -9.27
CA LEU A 64 19.36 1.03 -9.83
C LEU A 64 18.85 2.03 -10.85
N ILE A 65 18.45 1.51 -11.98
CA ILE A 65 17.89 2.24 -13.11
C ILE A 65 16.60 1.57 -13.58
N ARG A 66 15.88 2.23 -14.46
CA ARG A 66 14.81 1.61 -15.27
C ARG A 66 15.39 1.15 -16.58
N HIS A 67 15.05 -0.02 -17.01
CA HIS A 67 15.46 -0.56 -18.28
C HIS A 67 14.38 -1.45 -18.90
N ARG A 68 14.45 -1.66 -20.21
CA ARG A 68 13.60 -2.65 -20.88
C ARG A 68 13.71 -4.00 -20.17
N CYS A 69 12.57 -4.64 -19.90
CA CYS A 69 12.55 -5.96 -19.28
C CYS A 69 13.16 -7.01 -20.23
N HIS A 70 14.13 -7.77 -19.73
CA HIS A 70 14.79 -8.87 -20.44
C HIS A 70 14.96 -10.12 -19.57
N GLY A 71 14.62 -10.05 -18.27
CA GLY A 71 14.59 -11.20 -17.38
C GLY A 71 15.95 -11.79 -16.99
N GLN A 72 17.05 -11.10 -17.26
CA GLN A 72 18.37 -11.54 -16.82
C GLN A 72 18.57 -11.27 -15.32
N ALA A 73 19.63 -11.88 -14.76
CA ALA A 73 19.89 -11.87 -13.32
C ALA A 73 19.93 -10.46 -12.68
N ASN A 74 20.38 -9.46 -13.41
CA ASN A 74 20.42 -8.05 -12.94
C ASN A 74 19.05 -7.38 -12.82
N GLN A 75 17.96 -8.05 -13.27
CA GLN A 75 16.57 -7.60 -13.11
C GLN A 75 15.77 -8.51 -12.17
N LEU A 76 16.36 -9.56 -11.64
CA LEU A 76 15.67 -10.48 -10.74
C LEU A 76 15.92 -10.10 -9.29
N PHE A 77 14.86 -9.77 -8.59
CA PHE A 77 14.88 -9.38 -7.18
C PHE A 77 14.09 -10.37 -6.35
N ARG A 78 14.50 -10.53 -5.11
CA ARG A 78 13.81 -11.33 -4.11
C ARG A 78 13.40 -10.46 -2.93
N LEU A 79 12.12 -10.46 -2.60
CA LEU A 79 11.62 -9.95 -1.34
C LEU A 79 11.67 -11.06 -0.29
N ASP A 80 12.41 -10.84 0.77
CA ASP A 80 12.35 -11.63 2.00
C ASP A 80 11.37 -10.92 2.95
N ALA A 81 10.17 -11.42 3.03
CA ALA A 81 9.08 -10.81 3.81
C ALA A 81 9.37 -10.81 5.33
N LYS A 82 10.17 -11.73 5.82
CA LYS A 82 10.53 -11.81 7.24
C LYS A 82 11.47 -10.68 7.66
N SER A 83 12.48 -10.42 6.85
CA SER A 83 13.44 -9.33 7.12
C SER A 83 13.00 -8.00 6.53
N GLY A 84 12.04 -7.99 5.59
CA GLY A 84 11.65 -6.82 4.83
C GLY A 84 12.70 -6.39 3.80
N THR A 85 13.69 -7.23 3.48
CA THR A 85 14.74 -6.85 2.53
C THR A 85 14.38 -7.23 1.11
N ILE A 86 14.67 -6.34 0.18
CA ILE A 86 14.64 -6.63 -1.25
C ILE A 86 16.07 -6.88 -1.71
N ARG A 87 16.32 -8.06 -2.23
CA ARG A 87 17.66 -8.53 -2.54
C ARG A 87 17.85 -8.82 -4.02
N GLN A 88 19.06 -8.62 -4.45
CA GLN A 88 19.61 -9.17 -5.68
C GLN A 88 20.94 -9.82 -5.32
N ASN A 89 21.00 -11.14 -5.46
CA ASN A 89 22.07 -11.96 -4.89
C ASN A 89 22.24 -11.66 -3.38
N GLU A 90 23.46 -11.36 -2.96
CA GLU A 90 23.80 -11.07 -1.56
C GLU A 90 23.71 -9.59 -1.19
N ARG A 91 23.18 -8.75 -2.09
CA ARG A 91 23.03 -7.32 -1.87
C ARG A 91 21.58 -6.95 -1.63
N CYS A 92 21.36 -5.92 -0.84
CA CYS A 92 20.05 -5.38 -0.49
C CYS A 92 19.80 -4.03 -1.19
N LEU A 93 18.55 -3.79 -1.54
CA LEU A 93 18.08 -2.45 -1.84
C LEU A 93 18.31 -1.57 -0.63
N ASP A 94 18.94 -0.44 -0.82
CA ASP A 94 19.46 0.43 0.23
C ASP A 94 19.20 1.90 -0.11
N VAL A 95 18.63 2.64 0.82
CA VAL A 95 18.62 4.08 0.68
C VAL A 95 20.01 4.61 1.03
N ALA A 96 20.71 5.12 0.04
CA ALA A 96 22.11 5.52 0.15
C ALA A 96 22.36 6.45 1.34
N GLY A 97 23.31 6.08 2.19
CA GLY A 97 23.67 6.84 3.38
C GLY A 97 22.61 6.84 4.50
N GLY A 98 21.51 6.11 4.37
CA GLY A 98 20.38 6.17 5.32
C GLY A 98 19.65 7.53 5.27
N GLU A 99 19.70 8.21 4.15
CA GLU A 99 19.05 9.50 3.96
C GLU A 99 17.52 9.34 3.85
N THR A 100 16.77 10.25 4.48
CA THR A 100 15.30 10.18 4.48
C THR A 100 14.63 11.29 3.65
N ARG A 101 15.40 12.09 2.92
CA ARG A 101 14.89 13.21 2.11
C ARG A 101 14.32 12.73 0.79
N ASP A 102 13.39 13.50 0.23
CA ASP A 102 12.93 13.29 -1.14
C ASP A 102 14.09 13.39 -2.13
N GLY A 103 14.18 12.43 -3.03
CA GLY A 103 15.26 12.32 -3.99
C GLY A 103 16.50 11.56 -3.49
N SER A 104 16.50 11.06 -2.24
CA SER A 104 17.58 10.19 -1.77
C SER A 104 17.63 8.92 -2.60
N ARG A 105 18.81 8.64 -3.17
CA ARG A 105 19.02 7.55 -4.12
C ARG A 105 18.83 6.19 -3.48
N VAL A 106 18.25 5.28 -4.25
CA VAL A 106 18.20 3.86 -3.91
C VAL A 106 19.25 3.12 -4.73
N ILE A 107 20.03 2.31 -4.06
CA ILE A 107 21.17 1.58 -4.61
C ILE A 107 21.15 0.12 -4.15
N LEU A 108 22.00 -0.71 -4.71
CA LEU A 108 22.36 -1.98 -4.11
C LEU A 108 23.59 -1.83 -3.21
N PHE A 109 23.48 -2.30 -1.99
CA PHE A 109 24.56 -2.28 -1.03
C PHE A 109 24.64 -3.62 -0.29
N GLN A 110 25.76 -3.89 0.37
CA GLN A 110 25.89 -5.07 1.22
C GLN A 110 24.80 -5.07 2.29
N CYS A 111 24.09 -6.19 2.45
CA CYS A 111 23.05 -6.31 3.47
C CYS A 111 23.67 -6.15 4.87
N ASN A 112 23.14 -5.21 5.64
CA ASN A 112 23.67 -4.84 6.97
C ASN A 112 22.61 -4.86 8.07
N GLY A 113 21.35 -5.14 7.71
CA GLY A 113 20.22 -5.24 8.65
C GLY A 113 19.67 -3.91 9.16
N ARG A 114 20.15 -2.76 8.65
CA ARG A 114 19.65 -1.44 9.03
C ARG A 114 18.30 -1.15 8.40
N ASP A 115 17.57 -0.20 8.98
CA ASP A 115 16.21 0.14 8.56
C ASP A 115 16.14 0.78 7.17
N ASN A 116 17.20 1.44 6.71
CA ASN A 116 17.33 1.96 5.35
C ASN A 116 17.39 0.88 4.26
N GLN A 117 17.47 -0.40 4.64
CA GLN A 117 17.40 -1.57 3.75
C GLN A 117 16.09 -2.36 3.91
N ARG A 118 15.14 -1.86 4.71
CA ARG A 118 13.86 -2.51 4.92
C ARG A 118 12.76 -1.85 4.11
N TRP A 119 12.00 -2.70 3.46
CA TRP A 119 10.96 -2.31 2.53
C TRP A 119 9.69 -3.12 2.80
N TYR A 120 8.54 -2.54 2.50
CA TYR A 120 7.27 -3.25 2.51
C TYR A 120 6.42 -2.83 1.32
N ARG A 121 5.51 -3.72 0.92
CA ARG A 121 4.57 -3.48 -0.17
C ARG A 121 3.29 -2.88 0.36
N ASP A 122 2.80 -1.85 -0.32
CA ASP A 122 1.57 -1.15 0.05
C ASP A 122 0.78 -0.80 -1.21
N GLY A 123 -0.16 -1.67 -1.58
CA GLY A 123 -1.09 -1.43 -2.71
C GLY A 123 -0.41 -1.13 -4.04
N GLY A 124 0.60 -1.90 -4.43
CA GLY A 124 1.39 -1.67 -5.64
C GLY A 124 2.59 -0.74 -5.46
N ARG A 125 2.71 -0.10 -4.29
CA ARG A 125 3.88 0.70 -3.92
C ARG A 125 4.90 -0.12 -3.15
N ILE A 126 6.15 0.29 -3.23
CA ILE A 126 7.25 -0.22 -2.40
C ILE A 126 7.68 0.93 -1.49
N ARG A 127 7.58 0.73 -0.18
CA ARG A 127 7.86 1.79 0.80
C ARG A 127 9.06 1.45 1.66
N SER A 128 9.88 2.47 1.93
CA SER A 128 10.94 2.39 2.91
C SER A 128 10.36 2.30 4.33
N ALA A 129 10.81 1.33 5.11
CA ALA A 129 10.39 1.19 6.49
C ALA A 129 10.94 2.30 7.39
N ASP A 130 12.12 2.83 7.06
CA ASP A 130 12.78 3.89 7.81
C ASP A 130 12.05 5.24 7.69
N SER A 131 11.71 5.64 6.48
CA SER A 131 11.12 6.97 6.21
C SER A 131 9.63 6.95 5.89
N GLY A 132 9.03 5.77 5.63
CA GLY A 132 7.67 5.64 5.12
C GLY A 132 7.47 6.16 3.69
N LYS A 133 8.54 6.63 3.03
CA LYS A 133 8.49 7.15 1.66
C LYS A 133 8.40 6.03 0.63
N CYS A 134 7.88 6.36 -0.54
CA CYS A 134 7.73 5.46 -1.66
C CYS A 134 8.99 5.40 -2.52
N LEU A 135 9.33 4.19 -2.98
CA LEU A 135 10.25 4.04 -4.10
C LEU A 135 9.66 4.76 -5.30
N ASP A 136 10.49 5.49 -6.01
CA ASP A 136 10.08 6.36 -7.11
C ASP A 136 11.04 6.18 -8.29
N ALA A 137 10.45 5.96 -9.46
CA ALA A 137 11.15 5.70 -10.72
C ALA A 137 10.99 6.87 -11.71
N PHE A 138 10.86 8.09 -11.23
CA PHE A 138 10.66 9.26 -12.08
C PHE A 138 11.89 9.61 -12.93
N GLU A 139 13.06 9.58 -12.31
CA GLU A 139 14.32 9.91 -12.98
C GLU A 139 15.01 8.68 -13.58
N SER A 140 16.17 8.87 -14.17
CA SER A 140 16.99 7.78 -14.73
C SER A 140 17.49 6.79 -13.65
N TYR A 141 17.45 7.21 -12.40
CA TYR A 141 17.79 6.41 -11.23
C TYR A 141 16.58 6.31 -10.28
N LEU A 142 16.58 5.33 -9.43
CA LEU A 142 15.54 5.17 -8.42
C LEU A 142 15.90 5.96 -7.15
N ALA A 143 14.89 6.54 -6.55
CA ALA A 143 14.98 7.32 -5.32
C ALA A 143 13.79 7.03 -4.39
N ILE A 144 13.84 7.51 -3.17
CA ILE A 144 12.65 7.62 -2.33
C ILE A 144 12.06 9.01 -2.43
N ARG A 145 10.72 9.10 -2.44
CA ARG A 145 9.97 10.35 -2.43
C ARG A 145 8.71 10.23 -1.58
N THR A 146 8.18 11.34 -1.14
CA THR A 146 6.86 11.38 -0.50
C THR A 146 5.84 10.68 -1.39
N CYS A 147 5.06 9.77 -0.81
CA CYS A 147 4.05 9.02 -1.56
C CYS A 147 2.96 9.95 -2.06
N ASN A 148 2.75 10.01 -3.36
CA ASN A 148 1.80 10.91 -4.02
C ASN A 148 0.81 10.18 -4.96
N GLY A 149 0.93 8.85 -5.07
CA GLY A 149 0.08 8.03 -5.93
C GLY A 149 0.38 8.13 -7.42
N SER A 150 1.50 8.75 -7.80
CA SER A 150 1.91 8.82 -9.22
C SER A 150 2.25 7.44 -9.79
N ARG A 151 2.27 7.33 -11.12
CA ARG A 151 2.63 6.10 -11.83
C ARG A 151 4.06 5.67 -11.56
N GLU A 152 4.94 6.64 -11.33
CA GLU A 152 6.35 6.43 -11.03
C GLU A 152 6.58 5.70 -9.70
N GLN A 153 5.54 5.65 -8.86
CA GLN A 153 5.55 4.97 -7.57
C GLN A 153 4.76 3.66 -7.57
N GLN A 154 4.24 3.24 -8.74
CA GLN A 154 3.50 1.99 -8.89
C GLN A 154 4.37 0.91 -9.53
N PHE A 155 4.39 -0.23 -8.87
CA PHE A 155 5.20 -1.38 -9.27
C PHE A 155 4.39 -2.67 -9.24
N GLU A 156 4.60 -3.49 -10.23
CA GLU A 156 4.14 -4.87 -10.25
C GLU A 156 5.31 -5.80 -9.98
N TRP A 157 5.08 -6.78 -9.12
CA TRP A 157 6.09 -7.79 -8.81
C TRP A 157 5.64 -9.15 -9.29
N GLY A 158 6.45 -9.78 -10.10
CA GLY A 158 6.22 -11.13 -10.59
C GLY A 158 6.70 -11.37 -12.02
N GLY A 159 6.62 -12.64 -12.41
CA GLY A 159 7.05 -13.10 -13.73
C GLY A 159 8.57 -13.13 -13.91
N ARG A 160 8.99 -13.92 -14.87
CA ARG A 160 10.36 -13.94 -15.41
C ARG A 160 10.32 -13.53 -16.87
#